data_6aa5dbf400e206a598483cb35e2ff34e
#
_entry.id   6aa5dbf400e206a598483cb35e2ff34e
#
_cell.length_a   1.000
_cell.length_b   1.000
_cell.length_c   1.000
_cell.angle_alpha   90.00
_cell.angle_beta   90.00
_cell.angle_gamma   90.00
#
_symmetry.space_group_name_H-M   'P 1'
#
loop_
_entity.id
_entity.type
_entity.pdbx_description
1 polymer ?
#
loop_
_entity_poly.entity_id
_entity_poly.type
_entity_poly.pdbx_seq_one_letter_code
_entity_poly.pdbx_strand_id
1 'polypeptide(L)'
;MAGGHVQLVSLTKRFTEVAVDSIDLTVESGEFFSLLGPSGCGKTTTLRLVAGFEQPTAGRIMLDGADMSGVPPHKRNVNTVFQSYALFPFLTVYDNVAFGLRYQKLAKREAATRVHEALDLVELGSFAKRRPGTLSGGQQQRAALARALVLGPAVLLLDEPLGALDAKLRRSLKVELKKLQERVGITFLYVTHDQEEALTMSDRLAVMNSGRIVQIGTPRQVYEQPADTYVADFLGVSNLMEVDVVGRGPGTACSIRVGESALDVERGEVDSLGAAHAVIRPERVRVEEHSSAGPNRIPAMVERLVFLGAATQVMLRLAPGAQLQALVQNDGEHPQHLVQGTPVQVYLAPDALRVLRGDVNDAAVDQDELKVS
;
A
#
# COMPACT_ATOMS: atom_id res chain seq x y z
N MET A 1 14.67 -12.19 17.86
CA MET A 1 13.52 -11.80 18.75
C MET A 1 12.29 -12.48 18.17
N ALA A 2 11.33 -12.95 18.96
CA ALA A 2 10.09 -13.48 18.41
C ALA A 2 9.16 -12.30 18.06
N GLY A 3 8.54 -12.35 16.90
CA GLY A 3 7.53 -11.36 16.52
C GLY A 3 6.28 -11.50 17.37
N GLY A 4 5.50 -10.43 17.51
CA GLY A 4 4.22 -10.42 18.23
C GLY A 4 3.05 -10.57 17.27
N HIS A 5 2.02 -11.30 17.70
CA HIS A 5 0.76 -11.43 16.98
C HIS A 5 -0.19 -10.29 17.39
N VAL A 6 -0.74 -9.57 16.40
CA VAL A 6 -1.71 -8.47 16.63
C VAL A 6 -3.07 -8.88 16.10
N GLN A 7 -4.11 -8.75 16.92
CA GLN A 7 -5.48 -8.96 16.48
C GLN A 7 -6.37 -7.79 16.91
N LEU A 8 -7.09 -7.22 15.97
CA LEU A 8 -8.13 -6.22 16.17
C LEU A 8 -9.48 -6.92 16.00
N VAL A 9 -10.36 -6.77 16.97
CA VAL A 9 -11.66 -7.44 16.98
C VAL A 9 -12.75 -6.38 17.05
N SER A 10 -13.47 -6.18 15.95
CA SER A 10 -14.53 -5.19 15.76
C SER A 10 -14.14 -3.81 16.32
N LEU A 11 -12.88 -3.42 16.05
CA LEU A 11 -12.27 -2.24 16.65
C LEU A 11 -12.93 -0.98 16.11
N THR A 12 -13.43 -0.15 17.02
CA THR A 12 -14.10 1.12 16.68
C THR A 12 -13.52 2.27 17.48
N LYS A 13 -13.28 3.39 16.80
CA LYS A 13 -12.94 4.66 17.42
C LYS A 13 -13.81 5.77 16.87
N ARG A 14 -14.52 6.43 17.78
CA ARG A 14 -15.29 7.64 17.51
C ARG A 14 -14.68 8.80 18.30
N PHE A 15 -14.41 9.88 17.60
CA PHE A 15 -14.20 11.22 18.17
C PHE A 15 -15.52 11.99 18.05
N THR A 16 -15.53 13.14 17.38
CA THR A 16 -16.76 13.77 16.91
C THR A 16 -17.41 12.92 15.81
N GLU A 17 -16.57 12.37 14.93
CA GLU A 17 -16.92 11.47 13.83
C GLU A 17 -16.29 10.09 14.04
N VAL A 18 -16.74 9.11 13.26
CA VAL A 18 -16.18 7.77 13.27
C VAL A 18 -14.86 7.76 12.49
N ALA A 19 -13.74 7.61 13.20
CA ALA A 19 -12.43 7.54 12.58
C ALA A 19 -12.00 6.09 12.22
N VAL A 20 -12.49 5.11 12.98
CA VAL A 20 -12.31 3.66 12.74
C VAL A 20 -13.64 2.99 13.01
N ASP A 21 -14.13 2.22 12.06
CA ASP A 21 -15.47 1.64 12.08
C ASP A 21 -15.44 0.11 12.02
N SER A 22 -15.52 -0.51 13.18
CA SER A 22 -15.66 -1.98 13.36
C SER A 22 -14.68 -2.81 12.52
N ILE A 23 -13.39 -2.48 12.57
CA ILE A 23 -12.38 -3.21 11.80
C ILE A 23 -11.98 -4.52 12.50
N ASP A 24 -11.89 -5.59 11.71
CA ASP A 24 -11.30 -6.85 12.07
C ASP A 24 -10.01 -7.05 11.30
N LEU A 25 -8.91 -7.33 12.01
CA LEU A 25 -7.60 -7.48 11.42
C LEU A 25 -6.76 -8.45 12.24
N THR A 26 -6.06 -9.35 11.54
CA THR A 26 -5.03 -10.20 12.12
C THR A 26 -3.72 -9.98 11.41
N VAL A 27 -2.67 -9.62 12.17
CA VAL A 27 -1.28 -9.51 11.71
C VAL A 27 -0.48 -10.62 12.36
N GLU A 28 0.12 -11.46 11.54
CA GLU A 28 0.84 -12.62 12.01
C GLU A 28 2.21 -12.26 12.61
N SER A 29 2.71 -13.15 13.47
CA SER A 29 4.02 -12.96 14.10
C SER A 29 5.15 -12.91 13.07
N GLY A 30 5.97 -11.85 13.10
CA GLY A 30 7.08 -11.64 12.16
C GLY A 30 6.66 -11.12 10.79
N GLU A 31 5.39 -10.76 10.60
CA GLU A 31 4.86 -10.22 9.34
C GLU A 31 5.21 -8.75 9.16
N PHE A 32 5.50 -8.33 7.93
CA PHE A 32 5.48 -6.94 7.51
C PHE A 32 4.09 -6.61 6.96
N PHE A 33 3.25 -6.01 7.77
CA PHE A 33 1.87 -5.69 7.41
C PHE A 33 1.68 -4.19 7.19
N SER A 34 1.06 -3.79 6.07
CA SER A 34 0.78 -2.39 5.78
C SER A 34 -0.70 -2.04 5.86
N LEU A 35 -1.00 -0.88 6.46
CA LEU A 35 -2.27 -0.18 6.33
C LEU A 35 -2.10 0.90 5.26
N LEU A 36 -2.81 0.75 4.15
CA LEU A 36 -2.75 1.62 2.98
C LEU A 36 -4.10 2.32 2.77
N GLY A 37 -4.10 3.58 2.37
CA GLY A 37 -5.33 4.33 2.08
C GLY A 37 -5.09 5.84 2.00
N PRO A 38 -6.08 6.64 1.60
CA PRO A 38 -5.97 8.09 1.50
C PRO A 38 -5.80 8.75 2.88
N SER A 39 -5.46 10.02 2.88
CA SER A 39 -5.39 10.82 4.11
C SER A 39 -6.75 10.83 4.81
N GLY A 40 -6.77 10.71 6.14
CA GLY A 40 -8.00 10.74 6.94
C GLY A 40 -8.80 9.43 7.00
N CYS A 41 -8.42 8.36 6.28
CA CYS A 41 -9.18 7.09 6.30
C CYS A 41 -9.02 6.22 7.57
N GLY A 42 -8.31 6.69 8.60
CA GLY A 42 -8.22 6.00 9.91
C GLY A 42 -6.93 5.24 10.19
N LYS A 43 -5.95 5.18 9.28
CA LYS A 43 -4.67 4.44 9.44
C LYS A 43 -3.88 4.82 10.69
N THR A 44 -3.50 6.11 10.81
CA THR A 44 -2.78 6.63 11.98
C THR A 44 -3.58 6.46 13.25
N THR A 45 -4.91 6.60 13.21
CA THR A 45 -5.78 6.35 14.36
C THR A 45 -5.71 4.88 14.78
N THR A 46 -5.77 3.94 13.84
CA THR A 46 -5.61 2.51 14.10
C THR A 46 -4.26 2.21 14.74
N LEU A 47 -3.18 2.77 14.18
CA LEU A 47 -1.84 2.61 14.74
C LEU A 47 -1.74 3.17 16.16
N ARG A 48 -2.33 4.35 16.44
CA ARG A 48 -2.38 4.95 17.78
C ARG A 48 -3.16 4.12 18.78
N LEU A 49 -4.24 3.47 18.36
CA LEU A 49 -5.01 2.53 19.16
C LEU A 49 -4.14 1.31 19.54
N VAL A 50 -3.41 0.71 18.60
CA VAL A 50 -2.48 -0.39 18.87
C VAL A 50 -1.34 0.04 19.80
N ALA A 51 -0.81 1.26 19.60
CA ALA A 51 0.23 1.84 20.46
C ALA A 51 -0.27 2.15 21.89
N GLY A 52 -1.59 2.28 22.08
CA GLY A 52 -2.20 2.68 23.35
C GLY A 52 -2.21 4.18 23.63
N PHE A 53 -1.91 5.01 22.61
CA PHE A 53 -2.06 6.47 22.71
C PHE A 53 -3.52 6.91 22.64
N GLU A 54 -4.37 6.05 22.07
CA GLU A 54 -5.82 6.21 22.03
C GLU A 54 -6.48 4.97 22.62
N GLN A 55 -7.66 5.15 23.23
CA GLN A 55 -8.47 4.03 23.69
C GLN A 55 -9.59 3.76 22.69
N PRO A 56 -9.92 2.50 22.41
CA PRO A 56 -11.06 2.17 21.56
C PRO A 56 -12.37 2.64 22.19
N THR A 57 -13.34 3.02 21.36
CA THR A 57 -14.71 3.29 21.77
C THR A 57 -15.49 1.98 21.94
N ALA A 58 -15.18 0.99 21.07
CA ALA A 58 -15.70 -0.38 21.15
C ALA A 58 -14.68 -1.34 20.50
N GLY A 59 -14.90 -2.64 20.72
CA GLY A 59 -14.00 -3.68 20.23
C GLY A 59 -12.79 -3.90 21.13
N ARG A 60 -11.83 -4.71 20.65
CA ARG A 60 -10.65 -5.11 21.43
C ARG A 60 -9.38 -5.12 20.59
N ILE A 61 -8.25 -4.92 21.28
CA ILE A 61 -6.90 -5.01 20.73
C ILE A 61 -6.17 -6.11 21.48
N MET A 62 -5.79 -7.16 20.78
CA MET A 62 -5.06 -8.29 21.35
C MET A 62 -3.62 -8.27 20.88
N LEU A 63 -2.67 -8.43 21.79
CA LEU A 63 -1.25 -8.66 21.50
C LEU A 63 -0.83 -9.98 22.14
N ASP A 64 -0.37 -10.94 21.35
CA ASP A 64 -0.01 -12.28 21.78
C ASP A 64 -1.10 -12.96 22.64
N GLY A 65 -2.37 -12.78 22.25
CA GLY A 65 -3.53 -13.31 22.97
C GLY A 65 -3.95 -12.56 24.23
N ALA A 66 -3.22 -11.51 24.63
CA ALA A 66 -3.58 -10.67 25.79
C ALA A 66 -4.34 -9.41 25.35
N ASP A 67 -5.42 -9.08 26.05
CA ASP A 67 -6.20 -7.86 25.79
C ASP A 67 -5.45 -6.61 26.26
N MET A 68 -5.14 -5.74 25.32
CA MET A 68 -4.42 -4.47 25.54
C MET A 68 -5.32 -3.23 25.51
N SER A 69 -6.64 -3.37 25.33
CA SER A 69 -7.55 -2.24 25.09
C SER A 69 -7.48 -1.16 26.16
N GLY A 70 -7.32 -1.52 27.44
CA GLY A 70 -7.17 -0.59 28.57
C GLY A 70 -5.72 -0.40 29.05
N VAL A 71 -4.73 -1.04 28.41
CA VAL A 71 -3.34 -1.02 28.86
C VAL A 71 -2.63 0.25 28.34
N PRO A 72 -1.96 1.03 29.20
CA PRO A 72 -1.25 2.25 28.77
C PRO A 72 -0.01 1.93 27.88
N PRO A 73 0.45 2.85 27.03
CA PRO A 73 1.51 2.63 26.04
C PRO A 73 2.79 1.99 26.61
N HIS A 74 3.27 2.49 27.75
CA HIS A 74 4.54 2.05 28.37
C HIS A 74 4.50 0.62 28.94
N LYS A 75 3.33 -0.02 28.95
CA LYS A 75 3.15 -1.41 29.39
C LYS A 75 2.87 -2.36 28.23
N ARG A 76 2.76 -1.85 27.01
CA ARG A 76 2.59 -2.67 25.82
C ARG A 76 3.96 -3.03 25.24
N ASN A 77 4.11 -4.27 24.77
CA ASN A 77 5.35 -4.71 24.12
C ASN A 77 5.41 -4.25 22.64
N VAL A 78 5.16 -2.95 22.42
CA VAL A 78 5.21 -2.30 21.12
C VAL A 78 6.01 -1.01 21.20
N ASN A 79 6.68 -0.63 20.10
CA ASN A 79 7.32 0.68 19.97
C ASN A 79 6.87 1.37 18.69
N THR A 80 6.88 2.70 18.70
CA THR A 80 6.43 3.51 17.56
C THR A 80 7.56 4.36 17.03
N VAL A 81 7.71 4.38 15.68
CA VAL A 81 8.48 5.37 14.94
C VAL A 81 7.49 6.32 14.28
N PHE A 82 7.55 7.59 14.66
CA PHE A 82 6.68 8.64 14.16
C PHE A 82 7.19 9.22 12.83
N GLN A 83 6.33 9.82 12.06
CA GLN A 83 6.65 10.49 10.79
C GLN A 83 7.75 11.56 10.94
N SER A 84 7.77 12.32 12.05
CA SER A 84 8.81 13.32 12.35
C SER A 84 10.07 12.72 12.99
N TYR A 85 10.15 11.37 13.11
CA TYR A 85 11.20 10.63 13.84
C TYR A 85 11.27 10.94 15.34
N ALA A 86 10.84 12.10 15.80
CA ALA A 86 10.78 12.57 17.18
C ALA A 86 12.09 12.32 17.96
N LEU A 87 13.24 12.51 17.32
CA LEU A 87 14.54 12.43 17.97
C LEU A 87 14.73 13.61 18.93
N PHE A 88 15.36 13.35 20.08
CA PHE A 88 15.72 14.38 21.03
C PHE A 88 16.88 15.22 20.48
N PRO A 89 16.69 16.48 20.10
CA PRO A 89 17.67 17.25 19.33
C PRO A 89 18.95 17.58 20.14
N PHE A 90 18.84 17.60 21.45
CA PHE A 90 19.97 17.93 22.37
C PHE A 90 20.80 16.71 22.76
N LEU A 91 20.31 15.50 22.53
CA LEU A 91 21.00 14.24 22.80
C LEU A 91 21.82 13.80 21.57
N THR A 92 22.90 13.06 21.81
CA THR A 92 23.63 12.37 20.76
C THR A 92 22.78 11.23 20.17
N VAL A 93 23.19 10.65 19.04
CA VAL A 93 22.55 9.44 18.47
C VAL A 93 22.60 8.29 19.49
N TYR A 94 23.75 8.09 20.14
CA TYR A 94 23.91 7.10 21.20
C TYR A 94 22.92 7.33 22.35
N ASP A 95 22.82 8.57 22.87
CA ASP A 95 21.93 8.88 23.97
C ASP A 95 20.44 8.81 23.59
N ASN A 96 20.09 9.12 22.33
CA ASN A 96 18.75 8.89 21.80
C ASN A 96 18.37 7.40 21.86
N VAL A 97 19.27 6.52 21.37
CA VAL A 97 19.05 5.06 21.39
C VAL A 97 19.03 4.55 22.83
N ALA A 98 19.94 4.99 23.68
CA ALA A 98 20.02 4.58 25.07
C ALA A 98 18.85 5.06 25.94
N PHE A 99 18.08 6.06 25.48
CA PHE A 99 17.09 6.77 26.31
C PHE A 99 16.08 5.84 26.97
N GLY A 100 15.47 4.95 26.20
CA GLY A 100 14.46 4.01 26.71
C GLY A 100 15.02 2.97 27.69
N LEU A 101 16.29 2.57 27.53
CA LEU A 101 16.94 1.60 28.41
C LEU A 101 17.14 2.13 29.84
N ARG A 102 17.09 3.45 30.06
CA ARG A 102 17.18 4.06 31.41
C ARG A 102 16.05 3.61 32.34
N TYR A 103 14.93 3.21 31.79
CA TYR A 103 13.77 2.72 32.54
C TYR A 103 13.77 1.19 32.72
N GLN A 104 14.72 0.49 32.09
CA GLN A 104 14.96 -0.93 32.31
C GLN A 104 16.05 -1.08 33.38
N LYS A 105 15.88 -2.01 34.29
CA LYS A 105 16.88 -2.29 35.37
C LYS A 105 18.07 -3.08 34.82
N LEU A 106 18.79 -2.51 33.84
CA LEU A 106 19.95 -3.14 33.20
C LEU A 106 21.26 -2.66 33.80
N ALA A 107 22.28 -3.54 33.83
CA ALA A 107 23.64 -3.13 34.13
C ALA A 107 24.15 -2.17 33.03
N LYS A 108 24.96 -1.16 33.41
CA LYS A 108 25.50 -0.16 32.45
C LYS A 108 26.23 -0.80 31.27
N ARG A 109 26.97 -1.87 31.51
CA ARG A 109 27.69 -2.61 30.44
C ARG A 109 26.71 -3.26 29.46
N GLU A 110 25.66 -3.89 29.96
CA GLU A 110 24.63 -4.52 29.13
C GLU A 110 23.87 -3.50 28.29
N ALA A 111 23.45 -2.36 28.90
CA ALA A 111 22.82 -1.28 28.17
C ALA A 111 23.72 -0.73 27.05
N ALA A 112 25.02 -0.53 27.31
CA ALA A 112 25.97 -0.08 26.31
C ALA A 112 26.11 -1.08 25.15
N THR A 113 26.19 -2.38 25.44
CA THR A 113 26.25 -3.44 24.41
C THR A 113 25.00 -3.40 23.52
N ARG A 114 23.80 -3.36 24.10
CA ARG A 114 22.54 -3.28 23.33
C ARG A 114 22.46 -2.03 22.45
N VAL A 115 22.95 -0.86 22.94
CA VAL A 115 22.99 0.35 22.14
C VAL A 115 23.93 0.20 20.94
N HIS A 116 25.12 -0.36 21.14
CA HIS A 116 26.05 -0.59 20.04
C HIS A 116 25.47 -1.57 19.01
N GLU A 117 24.92 -2.70 19.44
CA GLU A 117 24.25 -3.67 18.58
C GLU A 117 23.11 -3.03 17.78
N ALA A 118 22.27 -2.19 18.41
CA ALA A 118 21.20 -1.48 17.72
C ALA A 118 21.72 -0.45 16.70
N LEU A 119 22.84 0.24 17.00
CA LEU A 119 23.46 1.17 16.07
C LEU A 119 24.15 0.46 14.90
N ASP A 120 24.78 -0.67 15.14
CA ASP A 120 25.40 -1.49 14.11
C ASP A 120 24.35 -2.12 13.18
N LEU A 121 23.20 -2.52 13.74
CA LEU A 121 22.08 -3.07 12.99
C LEU A 121 21.56 -2.09 11.91
N VAL A 122 21.61 -0.78 12.20
CA VAL A 122 21.17 0.30 11.29
C VAL A 122 22.35 1.05 10.63
N GLU A 123 23.57 0.53 10.74
CA GLU A 123 24.79 1.10 10.16
C GLU A 123 25.11 2.54 10.64
N LEU A 124 24.84 2.86 11.89
CA LEU A 124 25.08 4.17 12.49
C LEU A 124 26.17 4.19 13.57
N GLY A 125 26.96 3.13 13.74
CA GLY A 125 28.02 3.04 14.77
C GLY A 125 29.00 4.21 14.73
N SER A 126 29.45 4.64 13.54
CA SER A 126 30.35 5.80 13.37
C SER A 126 29.71 7.17 13.67
N PHE A 127 28.40 7.23 13.71
CA PHE A 127 27.62 8.46 13.98
C PHE A 127 27.15 8.58 15.44
N ALA A 128 27.48 7.64 16.30
CA ALA A 128 26.99 7.55 17.69
C ALA A 128 27.14 8.86 18.50
N LYS A 129 28.23 9.60 18.29
CA LYS A 129 28.53 10.84 18.99
C LYS A 129 27.91 12.10 18.35
N ARG A 130 27.31 11.98 17.16
CA ARG A 130 26.67 13.13 16.47
C ARG A 130 25.30 13.45 17.06
N ARG A 131 24.84 14.68 16.85
CA ARG A 131 23.48 15.11 17.19
C ARG A 131 22.56 15.01 15.99
N PRO A 132 21.23 14.79 16.18
CA PRO A 132 20.27 14.62 15.08
C PRO A 132 20.33 15.71 14.01
N GLY A 133 20.47 16.98 14.39
CA GLY A 133 20.54 18.10 13.43
C GLY A 133 21.73 18.08 12.46
N THR A 134 22.74 17.22 12.70
CA THR A 134 23.90 17.03 11.81
C THR A 134 23.78 15.79 10.90
N LEU A 135 22.65 15.09 10.98
CA LEU A 135 22.38 13.87 10.21
C LEU A 135 21.50 14.19 9.00
N SER A 136 21.67 13.41 7.92
CA SER A 136 20.70 13.40 6.82
C SER A 136 19.36 12.81 7.27
N GLY A 137 18.26 13.06 6.50
CA GLY A 137 16.94 12.52 6.83
C GLY A 137 16.94 11.00 6.99
N GLY A 138 17.59 10.26 6.08
CA GLY A 138 17.72 8.81 6.19
C GLY A 138 18.53 8.36 7.43
N GLN A 139 19.58 9.10 7.82
CA GLN A 139 20.31 8.81 9.06
C GLN A 139 19.47 9.09 10.30
N GLN A 140 18.63 10.14 10.29
CA GLN A 140 17.68 10.41 11.39
C GLN A 140 16.65 9.30 11.51
N GLN A 141 16.11 8.81 10.39
CA GLN A 141 15.19 7.68 10.37
C GLN A 141 15.85 6.42 10.96
N ARG A 142 17.05 6.06 10.49
CA ARG A 142 17.80 4.90 11.03
C ARG A 142 18.06 5.05 12.54
N ALA A 143 18.35 6.26 13.02
CA ALA A 143 18.51 6.53 14.46
C ALA A 143 17.20 6.31 15.23
N ALA A 144 16.05 6.74 14.67
CA ALA A 144 14.74 6.49 15.27
C ALA A 144 14.37 4.99 15.29
N LEU A 145 14.72 4.26 14.23
CA LEU A 145 14.56 2.79 14.17
C LEU A 145 15.43 2.10 15.24
N ALA A 146 16.70 2.48 15.36
CA ALA A 146 17.59 1.93 16.41
C ALA A 146 17.05 2.20 17.82
N ARG A 147 16.54 3.42 18.07
CA ARG A 147 15.91 3.80 19.35
C ARG A 147 14.68 2.94 19.68
N ALA A 148 13.89 2.61 18.67
CA ALA A 148 12.72 1.77 18.86
C ALA A 148 13.09 0.29 19.04
N LEU A 149 14.08 -0.21 18.28
CA LEU A 149 14.50 -1.61 18.29
C LEU A 149 15.32 -2.02 19.52
N VAL A 150 16.08 -1.10 20.10
CA VAL A 150 16.96 -1.39 21.27
C VAL A 150 16.20 -1.94 22.46
N LEU A 151 14.91 -1.63 22.58
CA LEU A 151 14.03 -2.09 23.65
C LEU A 151 13.54 -3.53 23.44
N GLY A 152 13.74 -4.10 22.26
CA GLY A 152 13.32 -5.46 21.91
C GLY A 152 11.81 -5.63 21.83
N PRO A 153 11.07 -4.75 21.11
CA PRO A 153 9.62 -4.86 21.02
C PRO A 153 9.21 -6.09 20.23
N ALA A 154 8.05 -6.67 20.55
CA ALA A 154 7.43 -7.72 19.74
C ALA A 154 6.83 -7.16 18.44
N VAL A 155 6.32 -5.92 18.48
CA VAL A 155 5.72 -5.23 17.34
C VAL A 155 6.33 -3.84 17.18
N LEU A 156 6.77 -3.50 15.98
CA LEU A 156 7.21 -2.15 15.61
C LEU A 156 6.13 -1.46 14.79
N LEU A 157 5.65 -0.32 15.29
CA LEU A 157 4.64 0.51 14.66
C LEU A 157 5.32 1.65 13.91
N LEU A 158 5.02 1.82 12.63
CA LEU A 158 5.67 2.78 11.74
C LEU A 158 4.61 3.70 11.11
N ASP A 159 4.62 4.97 11.48
CA ASP A 159 3.66 5.97 11.00
C ASP A 159 4.30 6.83 9.91
N GLU A 160 4.08 6.50 8.65
CA GLU A 160 4.62 7.15 7.44
C GLU A 160 6.13 7.48 7.53
N PRO A 161 7.00 6.52 7.88
CA PRO A 161 8.39 6.81 8.24
C PRO A 161 9.25 7.25 7.05
N LEU A 162 8.77 7.11 5.80
CA LEU A 162 9.47 7.52 4.59
C LEU A 162 8.91 8.81 3.98
N GLY A 163 7.81 9.36 4.51
CA GLY A 163 7.07 10.48 3.92
C GLY A 163 7.88 11.78 3.77
N ALA A 164 8.82 12.04 4.70
CA ALA A 164 9.63 13.26 4.71
C ALA A 164 10.90 13.21 3.82
N LEU A 165 11.11 12.12 3.06
CA LEU A 165 12.35 11.87 2.31
C LEU A 165 12.16 12.13 0.81
N ASP A 166 13.25 12.54 0.13
CA ASP A 166 13.29 12.62 -1.32
C ASP A 166 13.13 11.26 -2.00
N ALA A 167 12.69 11.24 -3.27
CA ALA A 167 12.33 10.02 -4.00
C ALA A 167 13.50 9.02 -4.14
N LYS A 168 14.74 9.51 -4.31
CA LYS A 168 15.92 8.64 -4.48
C LYS A 168 16.26 7.94 -3.17
N LEU A 169 16.28 8.68 -2.07
CA LEU A 169 16.56 8.16 -0.73
C LEU A 169 15.45 7.22 -0.28
N ARG A 170 14.18 7.57 -0.54
CA ARG A 170 13.02 6.74 -0.23
C ARG A 170 13.12 5.36 -0.89
N ARG A 171 13.51 5.29 -2.18
CA ARG A 171 13.67 4.01 -2.89
C ARG A 171 14.72 3.11 -2.27
N SER A 172 15.89 3.64 -1.85
CA SER A 172 16.91 2.82 -1.19
C SER A 172 16.47 2.35 0.19
N LEU A 173 15.81 3.22 0.96
CA LEU A 173 15.39 2.92 2.33
C LEU A 173 14.22 1.92 2.39
N LYS A 174 13.36 1.83 1.36
CA LYS A 174 12.35 0.76 1.26
C LYS A 174 13.01 -0.63 1.34
N VAL A 175 14.03 -0.86 0.51
CA VAL A 175 14.75 -2.15 0.49
C VAL A 175 15.47 -2.41 1.81
N GLU A 176 16.10 -1.40 2.39
CA GLU A 176 16.82 -1.53 3.67
C GLU A 176 15.85 -1.84 4.82
N LEU A 177 14.68 -1.20 4.85
CA LEU A 177 13.67 -1.42 5.90
C LEU A 177 13.11 -2.84 5.87
N LYS A 178 12.84 -3.38 4.65
CA LYS A 178 12.41 -4.79 4.51
C LYS A 178 13.51 -5.75 4.96
N LYS A 179 14.76 -5.54 4.54
CA LYS A 179 15.90 -6.35 4.99
C LYS A 179 16.12 -6.27 6.51
N LEU A 180 15.92 -5.10 7.09
CA LEU A 180 16.01 -4.91 8.53
C LEU A 180 14.95 -5.74 9.26
N GLN A 181 13.70 -5.69 8.80
CA GLN A 181 12.59 -6.46 9.36
C GLN A 181 12.88 -7.98 9.30
N GLU A 182 13.32 -8.48 8.14
CA GLU A 182 13.71 -9.88 7.96
C GLU A 182 14.84 -10.30 8.90
N ARG A 183 15.84 -9.44 9.11
CA ARG A 183 16.97 -9.71 10.02
C ARG A 183 16.55 -9.75 11.49
N VAL A 184 15.67 -8.85 11.92
CA VAL A 184 15.24 -8.80 13.33
C VAL A 184 14.12 -9.78 13.64
N GLY A 185 13.31 -10.18 12.65
CA GLY A 185 12.24 -11.18 12.76
C GLY A 185 11.06 -10.77 13.65
N ILE A 186 10.88 -9.46 13.90
CA ILE A 186 9.72 -8.93 14.65
C ILE A 186 8.61 -8.48 13.70
N THR A 187 7.41 -8.32 14.22
CA THR A 187 6.24 -7.85 13.44
C THR A 187 6.33 -6.36 13.19
N PHE A 188 6.10 -5.94 11.94
CA PHE A 188 6.01 -4.53 11.56
C PHE A 188 4.56 -4.22 11.16
N LEU A 189 3.98 -3.22 11.81
CA LEU A 189 2.72 -2.59 11.37
C LEU A 189 3.04 -1.22 10.80
N TYR A 190 2.91 -1.11 9.49
CA TYR A 190 3.35 0.01 8.68
C TYR A 190 2.17 0.82 8.15
N VAL A 191 2.16 2.12 8.36
CA VAL A 191 1.14 3.03 7.80
C VAL A 191 1.77 3.82 6.67
N THR A 192 1.10 3.85 5.53
CA THR A 192 1.50 4.66 4.37
C THR A 192 0.29 5.07 3.52
N HIS A 193 0.46 6.12 2.74
CA HIS A 193 -0.41 6.47 1.62
C HIS A 193 0.26 6.19 0.26
N ASP A 194 1.53 5.78 0.26
CA ASP A 194 2.30 5.44 -0.94
C ASP A 194 2.06 3.97 -1.32
N GLN A 195 1.44 3.77 -2.50
CA GLN A 195 1.09 2.46 -3.01
C GLN A 195 2.32 1.61 -3.31
N GLU A 196 3.40 2.23 -3.85
CA GLU A 196 4.64 1.54 -4.17
C GLU A 196 5.31 1.00 -2.89
N GLU A 197 5.24 1.73 -1.78
CA GLU A 197 5.74 1.26 -0.48
C GLU A 197 5.00 0.01 -0.03
N ALA A 198 3.66 0.07 -0.01
CA ALA A 198 2.83 -1.04 0.42
C ALA A 198 3.01 -2.28 -0.48
N LEU A 199 3.06 -2.10 -1.80
CA LEU A 199 3.23 -3.20 -2.75
C LEU A 199 4.62 -3.85 -2.73
N THR A 200 5.68 -3.08 -2.39
CA THR A 200 7.06 -3.58 -2.46
C THR A 200 7.59 -4.17 -1.16
N MET A 201 7.08 -3.75 -0.01
CA MET A 201 7.63 -4.16 1.28
C MET A 201 6.76 -5.13 2.06
N SER A 202 5.44 -5.15 1.80
CA SER A 202 4.50 -5.90 2.65
C SER A 202 4.43 -7.38 2.29
N ASP A 203 4.28 -8.21 3.29
CA ASP A 203 3.87 -9.61 3.12
C ASP A 203 2.35 -9.67 2.85
N ARG A 204 1.58 -8.87 3.61
CA ARG A 204 0.17 -8.56 3.38
C ARG A 204 -0.11 -7.09 3.64
N LEU A 205 -1.18 -6.60 3.04
CA LEU A 205 -1.65 -5.24 3.26
C LEU A 205 -3.17 -5.20 3.39
N ALA A 206 -3.66 -4.17 4.09
CA ALA A 206 -5.07 -3.80 4.12
C ALA A 206 -5.26 -2.45 3.44
N VAL A 207 -6.20 -2.39 2.49
CA VAL A 207 -6.67 -1.12 1.91
C VAL A 207 -7.79 -0.59 2.78
N MET A 208 -7.63 0.64 3.26
CA MET A 208 -8.61 1.32 4.11
C MET A 208 -9.30 2.45 3.36
N ASN A 209 -10.61 2.58 3.58
CA ASN A 209 -11.41 3.72 3.15
C ASN A 209 -12.43 4.08 4.24
N SER A 210 -12.57 5.36 4.54
CA SER A 210 -13.61 5.91 5.44
C SER A 210 -13.75 5.14 6.76
N GLY A 211 -12.60 4.82 7.39
CA GLY A 211 -12.54 4.13 8.68
C GLY A 211 -12.69 2.60 8.60
N ARG A 212 -12.89 2.02 7.44
CA ARG A 212 -13.11 0.58 7.23
C ARG A 212 -11.97 -0.06 6.45
N ILE A 213 -11.78 -1.35 6.65
CA ILE A 213 -10.93 -2.16 5.78
C ILE A 213 -11.80 -2.64 4.60
N VAL A 214 -11.38 -2.29 3.38
CA VAL A 214 -12.08 -2.68 2.14
C VAL A 214 -11.57 -4.03 1.64
N GLN A 215 -10.26 -4.23 1.68
CA GLN A 215 -9.63 -5.48 1.26
C GLN A 215 -8.36 -5.77 2.05
N ILE A 216 -8.11 -7.06 2.32
CA ILE A 216 -6.84 -7.56 2.86
C ILE A 216 -6.32 -8.64 1.92
N GLY A 217 -5.02 -8.65 1.65
CA GLY A 217 -4.38 -9.69 0.84
C GLY A 217 -2.88 -9.47 0.69
N THR A 218 -2.22 -10.37 -0.05
CA THR A 218 -0.85 -10.13 -0.50
C THR A 218 -0.84 -8.98 -1.50
N PRO A 219 0.30 -8.27 -1.69
CA PRO A 219 0.41 -7.20 -2.67
C PRO A 219 -0.12 -7.59 -4.06
N ARG A 220 0.24 -8.78 -4.51
CA ARG A 220 -0.19 -9.30 -5.80
C ARG A 220 -1.70 -9.55 -5.86
N GLN A 221 -2.28 -10.14 -4.79
CA GLN A 221 -3.73 -10.38 -4.75
C GLN A 221 -4.52 -9.06 -4.81
N VAL A 222 -4.14 -8.08 -3.99
CA VAL A 222 -4.87 -6.80 -3.94
C VAL A 222 -4.74 -6.01 -5.24
N TYR A 223 -3.58 -6.08 -5.90
CA TYR A 223 -3.33 -5.42 -7.18
C TYR A 223 -4.03 -6.10 -8.37
N GLU A 224 -3.89 -7.43 -8.50
CA GLU A 224 -4.44 -8.20 -9.63
C GLU A 224 -5.92 -8.56 -9.46
N GLN A 225 -6.42 -8.60 -8.21
CA GLN A 225 -7.77 -9.04 -7.86
C GLN A 225 -8.41 -8.04 -6.88
N PRO A 226 -8.62 -6.77 -7.31
CA PRO A 226 -9.30 -5.79 -6.49
C PRO A 226 -10.72 -6.26 -6.15
N ALA A 227 -11.14 -6.03 -4.91
CA ALA A 227 -12.46 -6.43 -4.42
C ALA A 227 -13.58 -5.57 -5.01
N ASP A 228 -13.31 -4.31 -5.28
CA ASP A 228 -14.25 -3.35 -5.83
C ASP A 228 -13.55 -2.30 -6.72
N THR A 229 -14.34 -1.37 -7.27
CA THR A 229 -13.87 -0.28 -8.13
C THR A 229 -12.97 0.68 -7.37
N TYR A 230 -13.23 0.91 -6.08
CA TYR A 230 -12.40 1.78 -5.25
C TYR A 230 -10.96 1.22 -5.12
N VAL A 231 -10.82 -0.06 -4.76
CA VAL A 231 -9.49 -0.69 -4.65
C VAL A 231 -8.78 -0.71 -6.00
N ALA A 232 -9.54 -0.97 -7.09
CA ALA A 232 -8.99 -0.98 -8.45
C ALA A 232 -8.39 0.37 -8.83
N ASP A 233 -9.11 1.47 -8.58
CA ASP A 233 -8.69 2.84 -8.90
C ASP A 233 -7.61 3.34 -7.93
N PHE A 234 -7.76 3.04 -6.64
CA PHE A 234 -6.82 3.48 -5.63
C PHE A 234 -5.43 2.85 -5.80
N LEU A 235 -5.30 1.61 -6.28
CA LEU A 235 -4.02 0.90 -6.46
C LEU A 235 -3.44 1.08 -7.87
N GLY A 236 -3.04 2.32 -8.19
CA GLY A 236 -2.39 2.66 -9.46
C GLY A 236 -3.36 2.96 -10.58
N VAL A 237 -2.80 3.23 -11.75
CA VAL A 237 -3.62 3.51 -12.92
C VAL A 237 -4.37 2.24 -13.34
N SER A 238 -5.69 2.32 -13.34
CA SER A 238 -6.58 1.25 -13.80
C SER A 238 -7.38 1.73 -14.99
N ASN A 239 -7.58 0.84 -15.95
CA ASN A 239 -8.59 1.04 -16.97
C ASN A 239 -9.91 0.49 -16.41
N LEU A 240 -10.77 1.37 -15.92
CA LEU A 240 -12.11 1.05 -15.50
C LEU A 240 -13.06 1.35 -16.65
N MET A 241 -13.79 0.34 -17.10
CA MET A 241 -14.73 0.46 -18.24
C MET A 241 -16.14 0.09 -17.77
N GLU A 242 -17.12 0.90 -18.16
CA GLU A 242 -18.51 0.49 -18.06
C GLU A 242 -18.80 -0.58 -19.11
N VAL A 243 -19.40 -1.67 -18.70
CA VAL A 243 -19.67 -2.84 -19.54
C VAL A 243 -21.06 -3.42 -19.28
N ASP A 244 -21.61 -4.15 -20.25
CA ASP A 244 -22.78 -4.97 -20.04
C ASP A 244 -22.36 -6.45 -19.96
N VAL A 245 -22.73 -7.13 -18.89
CA VAL A 245 -22.59 -8.58 -18.79
C VAL A 245 -23.70 -9.24 -19.57
N VAL A 246 -23.34 -9.91 -20.67
CA VAL A 246 -24.29 -10.50 -21.63
C VAL A 246 -24.41 -12.01 -21.53
N GLY A 247 -23.49 -12.68 -20.86
CA GLY A 247 -23.51 -14.14 -20.69
C GLY A 247 -22.70 -14.60 -19.49
N ARG A 248 -23.02 -15.79 -18.99
CA ARG A 248 -22.28 -16.48 -17.93
C ARG A 248 -21.67 -17.76 -18.49
N GLY A 249 -20.41 -17.98 -18.19
CA GLY A 249 -19.68 -19.21 -18.46
C GLY A 249 -19.53 -20.10 -17.22
N PRO A 250 -18.72 -21.15 -17.30
CA PRO A 250 -18.40 -22.02 -16.19
C PRO A 250 -17.63 -21.27 -15.08
N GLY A 251 -17.97 -21.55 -13.83
CA GLY A 251 -17.32 -20.92 -12.67
C GLY A 251 -17.60 -19.42 -12.61
N THR A 252 -16.53 -18.61 -12.61
CA THR A 252 -16.60 -17.14 -12.61
C THR A 252 -16.44 -16.53 -14.02
N ALA A 253 -16.35 -17.33 -15.07
CA ALA A 253 -16.24 -16.83 -16.44
C ALA A 253 -17.53 -16.12 -16.87
N CYS A 254 -17.39 -15.07 -17.66
CA CYS A 254 -18.53 -14.36 -18.24
C CYS A 254 -18.15 -13.74 -19.59
N SER A 255 -19.16 -13.39 -20.38
CA SER A 255 -19.01 -12.60 -21.59
C SER A 255 -19.57 -11.20 -21.32
N ILE A 256 -18.81 -10.19 -21.71
CA ILE A 256 -19.17 -8.78 -21.55
C ILE A 256 -19.21 -8.09 -22.91
N ARG A 257 -19.89 -6.96 -22.96
CA ARG A 257 -19.96 -6.10 -24.15
C ARG A 257 -19.47 -4.70 -23.79
N VAL A 258 -18.57 -4.19 -24.64
CA VAL A 258 -18.09 -2.80 -24.62
C VAL A 258 -18.47 -2.19 -25.97
N GLY A 259 -19.50 -1.35 -26.01
CA GLY A 259 -20.09 -0.90 -27.27
C GLY A 259 -20.59 -2.07 -28.12
N GLU A 260 -20.04 -2.23 -29.33
CA GLU A 260 -20.37 -3.34 -30.23
C GLU A 260 -19.47 -4.59 -30.08
N SER A 261 -18.38 -4.45 -29.31
CA SER A 261 -17.39 -5.51 -29.14
C SER A 261 -17.75 -6.45 -28.02
N ALA A 262 -17.76 -7.75 -28.28
CA ALA A 262 -17.93 -8.81 -27.30
C ALA A 262 -16.56 -9.27 -26.80
N LEU A 263 -16.41 -9.43 -25.49
CA LEU A 263 -15.20 -9.86 -24.82
C LEU A 263 -15.51 -11.01 -23.87
N ASP A 264 -14.64 -12.00 -23.86
CA ASP A 264 -14.67 -13.08 -22.89
C ASP A 264 -13.78 -12.73 -21.68
N VAL A 265 -14.26 -13.04 -20.48
CA VAL A 265 -13.60 -12.81 -19.21
C VAL A 265 -13.54 -14.12 -18.43
N GLU A 266 -12.36 -14.52 -18.00
CA GLU A 266 -12.21 -15.76 -17.21
C GLU A 266 -12.64 -15.57 -15.75
N ARG A 267 -12.57 -14.35 -15.22
CA ARG A 267 -12.84 -14.05 -13.81
C ARG A 267 -13.74 -12.84 -13.67
N GLY A 268 -15.00 -13.07 -13.37
CA GLY A 268 -15.98 -12.03 -13.06
C GLY A 268 -16.73 -12.36 -11.78
N GLU A 269 -16.81 -11.44 -10.84
CA GLU A 269 -17.73 -11.53 -9.71
C GLU A 269 -19.08 -10.97 -10.12
N VAL A 270 -19.84 -11.77 -10.89
CA VAL A 270 -21.10 -11.32 -11.51
C VAL A 270 -22.28 -12.06 -10.90
N ASP A 271 -23.10 -11.36 -10.13
CA ASP A 271 -24.34 -11.92 -9.57
C ASP A 271 -25.51 -11.90 -10.57
N SER A 272 -25.49 -10.97 -11.54
CA SER A 272 -26.56 -10.75 -12.52
C SER A 272 -26.02 -10.34 -13.88
N LEU A 273 -26.84 -10.51 -14.93
CA LEU A 273 -26.61 -9.88 -16.24
C LEU A 273 -26.92 -8.40 -16.16
N GLY A 274 -26.30 -7.59 -17.02
CA GLY A 274 -26.54 -6.14 -17.15
C GLY A 274 -25.29 -5.30 -16.84
N ALA A 275 -25.51 -4.05 -16.44
CA ALA A 275 -24.45 -3.07 -16.22
C ALA A 275 -23.49 -3.48 -15.10
N ALA A 276 -22.19 -3.36 -15.39
CA ALA A 276 -21.11 -3.68 -14.49
C ALA A 276 -19.86 -2.84 -14.84
N HIS A 277 -18.79 -3.00 -14.07
CA HIS A 277 -17.49 -2.42 -14.39
C HIS A 277 -16.49 -3.52 -14.70
N ALA A 278 -15.70 -3.35 -15.75
CA ALA A 278 -14.55 -4.18 -16.03
C ALA A 278 -13.26 -3.39 -15.79
N VAL A 279 -12.29 -4.05 -15.18
CA VAL A 279 -10.97 -3.47 -14.92
C VAL A 279 -9.88 -4.27 -15.62
N ILE A 280 -8.91 -3.55 -16.18
CA ILE A 280 -7.66 -4.13 -16.71
C ILE A 280 -6.50 -3.19 -16.43
N ARG A 281 -5.36 -3.74 -16.03
CA ARG A 281 -4.15 -2.95 -15.79
C ARG A 281 -3.51 -2.52 -17.11
N PRO A 282 -2.96 -1.28 -17.22
CA PRO A 282 -2.36 -0.76 -18.46
C PRO A 282 -1.25 -1.64 -19.04
N GLU A 283 -0.46 -2.30 -18.22
CA GLU A 283 0.60 -3.23 -18.62
C GLU A 283 0.09 -4.56 -19.17
N ARG A 284 -1.21 -4.83 -19.00
CA ARG A 284 -1.89 -6.03 -19.53
C ARG A 284 -2.65 -5.74 -20.82
N VAL A 285 -2.74 -4.49 -21.21
CA VAL A 285 -3.37 -4.06 -22.48
C VAL A 285 -2.34 -4.19 -23.60
N ARG A 286 -2.67 -4.92 -24.66
CA ARG A 286 -1.80 -5.03 -25.84
C ARG A 286 -2.34 -4.18 -26.97
N VAL A 287 -1.46 -3.35 -27.52
CA VAL A 287 -1.74 -2.54 -28.70
C VAL A 287 -1.23 -3.31 -29.91
N GLU A 288 -2.13 -3.67 -30.82
CA GLU A 288 -1.84 -4.45 -32.03
C GLU A 288 -2.12 -3.62 -33.29
N GLU A 289 -1.65 -4.11 -34.43
CA GLU A 289 -1.96 -3.48 -35.72
C GLU A 289 -3.46 -3.46 -35.98
N HIS A 290 -3.94 -2.46 -36.70
CA HIS A 290 -5.36 -2.32 -37.03
C HIS A 290 -5.94 -3.50 -37.78
N SER A 291 -5.11 -4.21 -38.54
CA SER A 291 -5.48 -5.43 -39.30
C SER A 291 -5.66 -6.69 -38.44
N SER A 292 -5.25 -6.64 -37.17
CA SER A 292 -5.35 -7.82 -36.28
C SER A 292 -6.79 -8.19 -36.01
N ALA A 293 -7.13 -9.48 -36.22
CA ALA A 293 -8.47 -10.02 -36.03
C ALA A 293 -8.50 -11.13 -34.98
N GLY A 294 -9.65 -11.33 -34.35
CA GLY A 294 -9.86 -12.40 -33.36
C GLY A 294 -10.65 -11.96 -32.13
N PRO A 295 -10.90 -12.87 -31.16
CA PRO A 295 -11.64 -12.58 -29.97
C PRO A 295 -10.91 -11.56 -29.11
N ASN A 296 -11.64 -10.90 -28.21
CA ASN A 296 -11.13 -9.95 -27.22
C ASN A 296 -10.33 -8.76 -27.81
N ARG A 297 -10.70 -8.32 -29.01
CA ARG A 297 -10.12 -7.15 -29.67
C ARG A 297 -11.17 -6.07 -29.84
N ILE A 298 -10.77 -4.84 -29.57
CA ILE A 298 -11.60 -3.64 -29.72
C ILE A 298 -10.86 -2.65 -30.62
N PRO A 299 -11.53 -2.12 -31.67
CA PRO A 299 -10.96 -1.03 -32.45
C PRO A 299 -10.74 0.22 -31.60
N ALA A 300 -9.58 0.83 -31.75
CA ALA A 300 -9.22 2.02 -31.02
C ALA A 300 -8.38 2.99 -31.88
N MET A 301 -8.25 4.22 -31.40
CA MET A 301 -7.39 5.24 -31.98
C MET A 301 -6.38 5.73 -30.93
N VAL A 302 -5.13 5.89 -31.32
CA VAL A 302 -4.10 6.48 -30.46
C VAL A 302 -4.40 7.96 -30.29
N GLU A 303 -4.71 8.39 -29.06
CA GLU A 303 -4.95 9.80 -28.74
C GLU A 303 -3.66 10.53 -28.37
N ARG A 304 -2.80 9.88 -27.60
CA ARG A 304 -1.56 10.48 -27.09
C ARG A 304 -0.53 9.43 -26.70
N LEU A 305 0.73 9.79 -26.84
CA LEU A 305 1.88 9.01 -26.39
C LEU A 305 2.67 9.81 -25.35
N VAL A 306 3.00 9.18 -24.22
CA VAL A 306 3.82 9.80 -23.17
C VAL A 306 5.01 8.89 -22.92
N PHE A 307 6.21 9.38 -23.22
CA PHE A 307 7.46 8.65 -23.00
C PHE A 307 7.86 8.70 -21.52
N LEU A 308 7.98 7.54 -20.89
CA LEU A 308 8.33 7.38 -19.47
C LEU A 308 9.75 6.80 -19.26
N GLY A 309 10.58 6.75 -20.30
CA GLY A 309 11.91 6.14 -20.27
C GLY A 309 11.85 4.65 -20.57
N ALA A 310 11.64 3.79 -19.58
CA ALA A 310 11.58 2.33 -19.77
C ALA A 310 10.32 1.86 -20.52
N ALA A 311 9.26 2.66 -20.53
CA ALA A 311 8.00 2.36 -21.18
C ALA A 311 7.41 3.61 -21.84
N THR A 312 6.48 3.42 -22.77
CA THR A 312 5.62 4.46 -23.34
C THR A 312 4.18 4.21 -22.91
N GLN A 313 3.56 5.21 -22.32
CA GLN A 313 2.13 5.20 -22.01
C GLN A 313 1.37 5.64 -23.26
N VAL A 314 0.48 4.76 -23.73
CA VAL A 314 -0.35 4.98 -24.91
C VAL A 314 -1.78 5.22 -24.44
N MET A 315 -2.27 6.45 -24.65
CA MET A 315 -3.65 6.81 -24.41
C MET A 315 -4.47 6.44 -25.65
N LEU A 316 -5.51 5.66 -25.44
CA LEU A 316 -6.33 5.06 -26.49
C LEU A 316 -7.79 5.49 -26.32
N ARG A 317 -8.45 5.82 -27.42
CA ARG A 317 -9.91 5.98 -27.47
C ARG A 317 -10.52 4.77 -28.16
N LEU A 318 -11.33 4.01 -27.45
CA LEU A 318 -12.07 2.90 -28.01
C LEU A 318 -13.22 3.40 -28.93
N ALA A 319 -13.67 2.54 -29.85
CA ALA A 319 -14.75 2.86 -30.78
C ALA A 319 -16.04 3.38 -30.10
N PRO A 320 -16.48 2.86 -28.91
CA PRO A 320 -17.62 3.40 -28.19
C PRO A 320 -17.33 4.72 -27.44
N GLY A 321 -16.11 5.28 -27.54
CA GLY A 321 -15.74 6.55 -26.92
C GLY A 321 -15.05 6.44 -25.55
N ALA A 322 -14.99 5.26 -24.94
CA ALA A 322 -14.27 5.03 -23.69
C ALA A 322 -12.77 5.24 -23.86
N GLN A 323 -12.12 5.79 -22.83
CA GLN A 323 -10.68 5.96 -22.81
C GLN A 323 -10.01 4.74 -22.14
N LEU A 324 -8.86 4.36 -22.67
CA LEU A 324 -8.06 3.23 -22.18
C LEU A 324 -6.57 3.59 -22.25
N GLN A 325 -5.79 3.09 -21.31
CA GLN A 325 -4.34 3.30 -21.28
C GLN A 325 -3.64 1.96 -21.48
N ALA A 326 -2.58 1.94 -22.28
CA ALA A 326 -1.66 0.83 -22.36
C ALA A 326 -0.25 1.28 -21.96
N LEU A 327 0.50 0.39 -21.35
CA LEU A 327 1.91 0.61 -21.01
C LEU A 327 2.76 -0.32 -21.86
N VAL A 328 3.41 0.22 -22.88
CA VAL A 328 4.24 -0.51 -23.83
C VAL A 328 5.71 -0.38 -23.45
N GLN A 329 6.41 -1.49 -23.27
CA GLN A 329 7.84 -1.48 -22.93
C GLN A 329 8.67 -0.94 -24.09
N ASN A 330 9.71 -0.13 -23.75
CA ASN A 330 10.65 0.44 -24.72
C ASN A 330 11.85 -0.50 -24.89
N ASP A 331 11.64 -1.67 -25.52
CA ASP A 331 12.66 -2.73 -25.71
C ASP A 331 13.47 -2.62 -27.02
N GLY A 332 13.31 -1.52 -27.74
CA GLY A 332 13.96 -1.26 -29.04
C GLY A 332 13.21 -1.82 -30.25
N GLU A 333 12.24 -2.69 -30.07
CA GLU A 333 11.30 -3.17 -31.09
C GLU A 333 9.99 -2.36 -31.09
N HIS A 334 10.06 -1.08 -30.72
CA HIS A 334 8.87 -0.23 -30.71
C HIS A 334 8.13 -0.33 -32.02
N PRO A 335 6.81 -0.42 -31.97
CA PRO A 335 6.03 -0.11 -33.14
C PRO A 335 6.31 1.35 -33.51
N GLN A 336 7.37 1.55 -34.34
CA GLN A 336 7.82 2.85 -34.85
C GLN A 336 6.73 3.63 -35.57
N HIS A 337 5.55 3.03 -35.72
CA HIS A 337 4.36 3.53 -36.39
C HIS A 337 3.26 4.00 -35.44
N LEU A 338 3.39 3.87 -34.11
CA LEU A 338 2.41 4.45 -33.21
C LEU A 338 2.63 5.96 -33.11
N VAL A 339 1.76 6.70 -33.77
CA VAL A 339 1.65 8.15 -33.66
C VAL A 339 0.23 8.54 -33.31
N GLN A 340 0.03 9.76 -32.85
CA GLN A 340 -1.33 10.26 -32.60
C GLN A 340 -2.18 10.14 -33.88
N GLY A 341 -3.40 9.65 -33.73
CA GLY A 341 -4.34 9.41 -34.83
C GLY A 341 -4.16 8.06 -35.55
N THR A 342 -3.22 7.20 -35.13
CA THR A 342 -3.07 5.86 -35.68
C THR A 342 -4.23 4.97 -35.26
N PRO A 343 -4.98 4.35 -36.18
CA PRO A 343 -5.97 3.32 -35.85
C PRO A 343 -5.24 2.03 -35.44
N VAL A 344 -5.70 1.39 -34.37
CA VAL A 344 -5.12 0.17 -33.80
C VAL A 344 -6.20 -0.80 -33.35
N GLN A 345 -5.82 -2.04 -33.07
CA GLN A 345 -6.60 -2.98 -32.30
C GLN A 345 -6.06 -3.06 -30.88
N VAL A 346 -6.94 -3.09 -29.90
CA VAL A 346 -6.59 -3.31 -28.49
C VAL A 346 -7.01 -4.72 -28.09
N TYR A 347 -6.05 -5.55 -27.78
CA TYR A 347 -6.31 -6.89 -27.27
C TYR A 347 -6.35 -6.87 -25.75
N LEU A 348 -7.46 -7.34 -25.18
CA LEU A 348 -7.71 -7.47 -23.76
C LEU A 348 -7.79 -8.96 -23.40
N ALA A 349 -6.72 -9.50 -22.84
CA ALA A 349 -6.64 -10.93 -22.54
C ALA A 349 -7.73 -11.34 -21.53
N PRO A 350 -8.44 -12.47 -21.75
CA PRO A 350 -9.54 -12.91 -20.89
C PRO A 350 -9.14 -13.09 -19.42
N ASP A 351 -7.91 -13.53 -19.15
CA ASP A 351 -7.33 -13.73 -17.82
C ASP A 351 -6.91 -12.42 -17.14
N ALA A 352 -6.72 -11.34 -17.93
CA ALA A 352 -6.33 -10.03 -17.46
C ALA A 352 -7.51 -9.09 -17.18
N LEU A 353 -8.65 -9.36 -17.81
CA LEU A 353 -9.91 -8.67 -17.54
C LEU A 353 -10.54 -9.20 -16.26
N ARG A 354 -11.06 -8.29 -15.44
CA ARG A 354 -11.86 -8.63 -14.27
C ARG A 354 -13.13 -7.81 -14.27
N VAL A 355 -14.27 -8.46 -14.10
CA VAL A 355 -15.55 -7.77 -13.90
C VAL A 355 -15.79 -7.64 -12.42
N LEU A 356 -16.04 -6.41 -11.98
CA LEU A 356 -16.33 -6.04 -10.61
C LEU A 356 -17.83 -5.80 -10.45
N ARG A 357 -18.35 -6.08 -9.27
CA ARG A 357 -19.71 -5.68 -8.91
C ARG A 357 -19.85 -4.18 -9.07
N GLY A 358 -20.89 -3.73 -9.72
CA GLY A 358 -21.24 -2.33 -9.74
C GLY A 358 -21.76 -1.97 -8.35
N ASP A 359 -20.93 -1.36 -7.51
CA ASP A 359 -21.44 -0.65 -6.36
C ASP A 359 -22.09 0.65 -6.85
N VAL A 360 -23.41 0.65 -6.77
CA VAL A 360 -24.21 1.88 -6.81
C VAL A 360 -23.99 2.61 -5.50
N ASN A 361 -22.84 3.26 -5.38
CA ASN A 361 -22.62 4.33 -4.41
C ASN A 361 -21.77 5.40 -5.08
N ASP A 362 -22.46 6.24 -5.87
CA ASP A 362 -22.01 7.59 -6.22
C ASP A 362 -21.81 8.42 -4.93
N ALA A 363 -20.71 8.21 -4.25
CA ALA A 363 -20.07 9.25 -3.49
C ALA A 363 -19.14 9.96 -4.47
N ALA A 364 -19.67 11.00 -5.12
CA ALA A 364 -18.90 11.91 -5.95
C ALA A 364 -17.58 12.27 -5.23
N VAL A 365 -16.50 11.71 -5.71
CA VAL A 365 -15.17 12.23 -5.42
C VAL A 365 -15.08 13.52 -6.21
N ASP A 366 -15.09 14.61 -5.48
CA ASP A 366 -14.95 15.98 -5.98
C ASP A 366 -13.63 16.06 -6.79
N GLN A 367 -13.76 16.13 -8.12
CA GLN A 367 -12.63 16.19 -9.06
C GLN A 367 -11.95 17.57 -9.10
N ASP A 368 -12.29 18.47 -8.16
CA ASP A 368 -11.78 19.85 -8.17
C ASP A 368 -10.46 20.09 -7.44
N GLU A 369 -9.88 19.11 -6.74
CA GLU A 369 -8.58 19.33 -6.04
C GLU A 369 -7.30 18.97 -6.86
N LEU A 370 -7.43 18.54 -8.10
CA LEU A 370 -6.28 18.20 -8.96
C LEU A 370 -5.86 19.31 -9.95
N LYS A 371 -6.36 20.52 -9.78
CA LYS A 371 -6.01 21.67 -10.63
C LYS A 371 -5.41 22.82 -9.83
N VAL A 372 -4.39 22.61 -9.01
CA VAL A 372 -3.41 23.68 -8.65
C VAL A 372 -2.24 23.02 -7.90
N SER A 373 -1.12 22.80 -8.58
CA SER A 373 0.24 23.16 -8.18
C SER A 373 1.23 22.59 -9.20
#